data_5337a2c8f9173cece65da30c219ab65f
#
_entry.id   5337a2c8f9173cece65da30c219ab65f
#
_cell.length_a   1.000
_cell.length_b   1.000
_cell.length_c   1.000
_cell.angle_alpha   90.00
_cell.angle_beta   90.00
_cell.angle_gamma   90.00
#
_symmetry.space_group_name_H-M   'P 1'
#
loop_
_entity.id
_entity.type
_entity.pdbx_description
1 polymer ?
#
loop_
_entity_poly.entity_id
_entity_poly.type
_entity_poly.pdbx_seq_one_letter_code
_entity_poly.pdbx_strand_id
1 'polypeptide(L)'
;MKAVIVSGYFNPLHKGHLEYLNHAKAIADKLIVIVNNDHQRELKASKAFQGEDERVIIISNLKAVDEVVLSIDQDRTVCDTISHISEKFGKEYDLAFANGGDQSNETIPEVPVCEELGIALIDGLGEKIQSSSWLLEK
;
A
#
# COMPACT_ATOMS: atom_id res chain seq x y z
N MET A 1 -8.78 -7.18 14.49
CA MET A 1 -7.83 -7.68 13.48
C MET A 1 -7.12 -6.52 12.82
N LYS A 2 -5.91 -6.74 12.37
CA LYS A 2 -5.09 -5.70 11.76
C LYS A 2 -4.96 -5.91 10.26
N ALA A 3 -5.07 -4.82 9.48
CA ALA A 3 -4.86 -4.84 8.05
C ALA A 3 -3.84 -3.76 7.68
N VAL A 4 -2.89 -4.12 6.82
CA VAL A 4 -1.90 -3.17 6.34
C VAL A 4 -2.17 -2.86 4.86
N ILE A 5 -2.06 -1.57 4.53
CA ILE A 5 -2.25 -1.06 3.17
C ILE A 5 -0.88 -0.70 2.61
N VAL A 6 -0.57 -1.20 1.43
CA VAL A 6 0.64 -0.83 0.71
C VAL A 6 0.25 -0.37 -0.69
N SER A 7 1.10 0.39 -1.34
CA SER A 7 0.83 0.86 -2.70
C SER A 7 2.06 0.73 -3.57
N GLY A 8 1.87 0.64 -4.87
CA GLY A 8 2.97 0.59 -5.81
C GLY A 8 2.50 0.50 -7.24
N TYR A 9 3.43 0.70 -8.15
CA TYR A 9 3.18 0.59 -9.60
C TYR A 9 3.33 -0.83 -10.10
N PHE A 10 4.32 -1.57 -9.57
CA PHE A 10 4.58 -2.96 -9.96
C PHE A 10 4.69 -3.13 -11.48
N ASN A 11 5.50 -2.31 -12.10
CA ASN A 11 5.60 -2.18 -13.56
C ASN A 11 7.03 -2.41 -14.05
N PRO A 12 7.57 -3.64 -14.04
CA PRO A 12 6.94 -4.88 -13.58
C PRO A 12 7.19 -5.20 -12.10
N LEU A 13 6.52 -6.23 -11.62
CA LEU A 13 6.79 -6.81 -10.31
C LEU A 13 8.18 -7.47 -10.30
N HIS A 14 8.93 -7.30 -9.22
CA HIS A 14 10.24 -7.96 -9.09
C HIS A 14 10.45 -8.42 -7.65
N LYS A 15 11.62 -9.05 -7.40
CA LYS A 15 11.93 -9.67 -6.10
C LYS A 15 11.79 -8.70 -4.92
N GLY A 16 12.24 -7.47 -5.09
CA GLY A 16 12.11 -6.45 -4.04
C GLY A 16 10.67 -6.19 -3.64
N HIS A 17 9.77 -6.17 -4.62
CA HIS A 17 8.34 -6.04 -4.35
C HIS A 17 7.81 -7.23 -3.57
N LEU A 18 8.23 -8.45 -3.91
CA LEU A 18 7.80 -9.65 -3.21
C LEU A 18 8.24 -9.65 -1.76
N GLU A 19 9.47 -9.24 -1.49
CA GLU A 19 9.98 -9.13 -0.13
C GLU A 19 9.19 -8.09 0.67
N TYR A 20 8.91 -6.94 0.07
CA TYR A 20 8.12 -5.88 0.66
C TYR A 20 6.71 -6.38 1.03
N LEU A 21 6.03 -7.05 0.09
CA LEU A 21 4.69 -7.57 0.33
C LEU A 21 4.67 -8.65 1.40
N ASN A 22 5.67 -9.54 1.41
CA ASN A 22 5.77 -10.58 2.43
C ASN A 22 6.02 -9.99 3.82
N HIS A 23 6.85 -8.95 3.93
CA HIS A 23 7.07 -8.27 5.20
C HIS A 23 5.80 -7.59 5.69
N ALA A 24 5.05 -6.97 4.79
CA ALA A 24 3.78 -6.34 5.13
C ALA A 24 2.78 -7.36 5.66
N LYS A 25 2.64 -8.50 4.99
CA LYS A 25 1.73 -9.56 5.42
C LYS A 25 2.14 -10.13 6.78
N ALA A 26 3.43 -10.20 7.06
CA ALA A 26 3.93 -10.77 8.30
C ALA A 26 3.50 -9.98 9.56
N ILE A 27 3.20 -8.69 9.41
CA ILE A 27 2.84 -7.85 10.54
C ILE A 27 1.33 -7.60 10.67
N ALA A 28 0.52 -8.24 9.83
CA ALA A 28 -0.93 -8.00 9.83
C ALA A 28 -1.68 -9.29 9.53
N ASP A 29 -2.98 -9.25 9.82
CA ASP A 29 -3.86 -10.37 9.49
C ASP A 29 -4.30 -10.33 8.04
N LYS A 30 -4.33 -9.13 7.45
CA LYS A 30 -4.76 -8.91 6.07
C LYS A 30 -3.84 -7.92 5.37
N LEU A 31 -3.46 -8.23 4.14
CA LEU A 31 -2.68 -7.33 3.29
C LEU A 31 -3.55 -6.79 2.17
N ILE A 32 -3.68 -5.47 2.11
CA ILE A 32 -4.42 -4.76 1.06
C ILE A 32 -3.41 -4.02 0.20
N VAL A 33 -3.38 -4.31 -1.09
CA VAL A 33 -2.44 -3.70 -2.03
C VAL A 33 -3.16 -2.75 -2.96
N ILE A 34 -2.72 -1.49 -2.99
CA ILE A 34 -3.19 -0.50 -3.97
C ILE A 34 -2.25 -0.55 -5.16
N VAL A 35 -2.79 -0.82 -6.34
CA VAL A 35 -2.03 -0.77 -7.60
C VAL A 35 -2.28 0.59 -8.23
N ASN A 36 -1.22 1.36 -8.46
CA ASN A 36 -1.34 2.65 -9.12
C ASN A 36 -1.83 2.46 -10.55
N ASN A 37 -2.74 3.33 -10.99
CA ASN A 37 -3.35 3.17 -12.31
C ASN A 37 -2.44 3.69 -13.44
N ASP A 38 -2.85 3.44 -14.70
CA ASP A 38 -2.07 3.84 -15.86
C ASP A 38 -1.91 5.36 -15.99
N HIS A 39 -2.94 6.12 -15.62
CA HIS A 39 -2.86 7.57 -15.63
C HIS A 39 -1.76 8.06 -14.67
N GLN A 40 -1.69 7.48 -13.48
CA GLN A 40 -0.65 7.81 -12.49
C GLN A 40 0.74 7.44 -13.01
N ARG A 41 0.86 6.30 -13.71
CA ARG A 41 2.11 5.90 -14.33
C ARG A 41 2.56 6.92 -15.36
N GLU A 42 1.64 7.46 -16.15
CA GLU A 42 1.95 8.50 -17.12
C GLU A 42 2.43 9.79 -16.44
N LEU A 43 1.80 10.17 -15.33
CA LEU A 43 2.23 11.33 -14.54
C LEU A 43 3.64 11.17 -14.00
N LYS A 44 4.01 9.94 -13.66
CA LYS A 44 5.36 9.62 -13.17
C LYS A 44 6.38 9.61 -14.33
N ALA A 45 5.93 9.69 -15.56
CA ALA A 45 6.75 9.57 -16.77
C ALA A 45 7.45 8.20 -16.86
N SER A 46 6.84 7.18 -16.30
CA SER A 46 7.34 5.82 -16.32
C SER A 46 6.94 5.14 -17.63
N LYS A 47 7.85 4.33 -18.17
CA LYS A 47 7.60 3.61 -19.40
C LYS A 47 6.53 2.53 -19.19
N ALA A 48 5.59 2.41 -20.11
CA ALA A 48 4.56 1.38 -20.06
C ALA A 48 5.18 0.01 -20.33
N PHE A 49 5.14 -0.86 -19.34
CA PHE A 49 5.57 -2.25 -19.47
C PHE A 49 4.36 -3.18 -19.41
N GLN A 50 3.51 -2.98 -18.40
CA GLN A 50 2.28 -3.73 -18.22
C GLN A 50 1.15 -2.77 -17.93
N GLY A 51 -0.04 -3.00 -18.52
CA GLY A 51 -1.20 -2.20 -18.24
C GLY A 51 -1.75 -2.44 -16.83
N GLU A 52 -2.61 -1.54 -16.37
CA GLU A 52 -3.16 -1.63 -15.02
C GLU A 52 -3.93 -2.93 -14.78
N ASP A 53 -4.69 -3.39 -15.76
CA ASP A 53 -5.46 -4.64 -15.65
C ASP A 53 -4.54 -5.83 -15.43
N GLU A 54 -3.45 -5.92 -16.18
CA GLU A 54 -2.48 -6.99 -16.05
C GLU A 54 -1.79 -6.94 -14.69
N ARG A 55 -1.41 -5.75 -14.24
CA ARG A 55 -0.74 -5.57 -12.96
C ARG A 55 -1.64 -5.98 -11.80
N VAL A 56 -2.93 -5.64 -11.86
CA VAL A 56 -3.91 -6.04 -10.86
C VAL A 56 -4.02 -7.57 -10.81
N ILE A 57 -4.11 -8.22 -11.96
CA ILE A 57 -4.24 -9.68 -12.03
C ILE A 57 -3.01 -10.36 -11.43
N ILE A 58 -1.82 -9.89 -11.77
CA ILE A 58 -0.57 -10.46 -11.24
C ILE A 58 -0.52 -10.34 -9.73
N ILE A 59 -0.77 -9.15 -9.20
CA ILE A 59 -0.72 -8.91 -7.76
C ILE A 59 -1.79 -9.73 -7.01
N SER A 60 -2.99 -9.85 -7.58
CA SER A 60 -4.08 -10.59 -6.94
C SER A 60 -3.79 -12.09 -6.81
N ASN A 61 -2.85 -12.61 -7.56
CA ASN A 61 -2.48 -14.02 -7.51
C ASN A 61 -1.29 -14.32 -6.59
N LEU A 62 -0.75 -13.30 -5.93
CA LEU A 62 0.34 -13.51 -4.98
C LEU A 62 -0.19 -14.05 -3.66
N LYS A 63 0.52 -15.02 -3.11
CA LYS A 63 0.11 -15.72 -1.88
C LYS A 63 -0.09 -14.77 -0.68
N ALA A 64 0.77 -13.76 -0.56
CA ALA A 64 0.72 -12.82 0.57
C ALA A 64 -0.44 -11.83 0.50
N VAL A 65 -1.02 -11.63 -0.68
CA VAL A 65 -2.01 -10.57 -0.92
C VAL A 65 -3.42 -11.08 -0.68
N ASP A 66 -4.17 -10.37 0.16
CA ASP A 66 -5.57 -10.71 0.47
C ASP A 66 -6.56 -9.90 -0.35
N GLU A 67 -6.25 -8.63 -0.60
CA GLU A 67 -7.11 -7.74 -1.38
C GLU A 67 -6.27 -6.86 -2.30
N VAL A 68 -6.76 -6.61 -3.51
CA VAL A 68 -6.13 -5.69 -4.44
C VAL A 68 -7.14 -4.60 -4.79
N VAL A 69 -6.69 -3.35 -4.75
CA VAL A 69 -7.52 -2.20 -5.11
C VAL A 69 -6.78 -1.40 -6.18
N LEU A 70 -7.42 -1.20 -7.32
CA LEU A 70 -6.87 -0.31 -8.35
C LEU A 70 -7.10 1.13 -7.88
N SER A 71 -6.05 1.95 -7.91
CA SER A 71 -6.13 3.33 -7.46
C SER A 71 -7.20 4.11 -8.22
N ILE A 72 -7.99 4.91 -7.48
CA ILE A 72 -9.01 5.79 -8.06
C ILE A 72 -8.51 7.24 -8.16
N ASP A 73 -7.30 7.51 -7.69
CA ASP A 73 -6.73 8.85 -7.68
C ASP A 73 -6.30 9.27 -9.08
N GLN A 74 -6.36 10.58 -9.33
CA GLN A 74 -5.95 11.16 -10.60
C GLN A 74 -4.58 11.83 -10.53
N ASP A 75 -4.03 12.01 -9.35
CA ASP A 75 -2.69 12.54 -9.14
C ASP A 75 -1.74 11.39 -8.77
N ARG A 76 -0.51 11.70 -8.34
CA ARG A 76 0.49 10.69 -8.02
C ARG A 76 0.35 10.13 -6.61
N THR A 77 -0.66 10.55 -5.87
CA THR A 77 -0.93 10.04 -4.52
C THR A 77 -1.97 8.93 -4.55
N VAL A 78 -2.20 8.30 -3.41
CA VAL A 78 -3.27 7.33 -3.23
C VAL A 78 -4.24 7.75 -2.12
N CYS A 79 -4.33 9.05 -1.89
CA CYS A 79 -5.13 9.61 -0.79
C CYS A 79 -6.60 9.25 -0.87
N ASP A 80 -7.23 9.42 -2.05
CA ASP A 80 -8.65 9.09 -2.23
C ASP A 80 -8.88 7.60 -2.12
N THR A 81 -7.94 6.80 -2.62
CA THR A 81 -8.03 5.34 -2.53
C THR A 81 -7.96 4.88 -1.08
N ILE A 82 -7.07 5.49 -0.28
CA ILE A 82 -6.97 5.19 1.16
C ILE A 82 -8.28 5.51 1.87
N SER A 83 -8.89 6.65 1.56
CA SER A 83 -10.19 7.03 2.14
C SER A 83 -11.26 6.01 1.80
N HIS A 84 -11.27 5.53 0.56
CA HIS A 84 -12.22 4.51 0.11
C HIS A 84 -12.02 3.19 0.88
N ILE A 85 -10.78 2.78 1.06
CA ILE A 85 -10.45 1.56 1.81
C ILE A 85 -10.87 1.71 3.28
N SER A 86 -10.66 2.89 3.86
CA SER A 86 -11.07 3.17 5.24
C SER A 86 -12.58 3.02 5.42
N GLU A 87 -13.37 3.50 4.46
CA GLU A 87 -14.83 3.35 4.50
C GLU A 87 -15.24 1.87 4.42
N LYS A 88 -14.55 1.10 3.61
CA LYS A 88 -14.90 -0.31 3.38
C LYS A 88 -14.45 -1.23 4.50
N PHE A 89 -13.26 -1.02 5.03
CA PHE A 89 -12.62 -1.94 5.97
C PHE A 89 -12.36 -1.38 7.37
N GLY A 90 -12.48 -0.08 7.55
CA GLY A 90 -12.08 0.57 8.81
C GLY A 90 -12.86 0.16 10.04
N LYS A 91 -14.06 -0.40 9.88
CA LYS A 91 -14.86 -0.87 11.00
C LYS A 91 -14.45 -2.27 11.46
N GLU A 92 -13.90 -3.08 10.57
CA GLU A 92 -13.53 -4.45 10.85
C GLU A 92 -12.06 -4.61 11.22
N TYR A 93 -11.22 -3.70 10.74
CA TYR A 93 -9.77 -3.78 10.89
C TYR A 93 -9.17 -2.51 11.45
N ASP A 94 -8.13 -2.67 12.24
CA ASP A 94 -7.23 -1.57 12.58
C ASP A 94 -6.29 -1.42 11.39
N LEU A 95 -6.41 -0.30 10.68
CA LEU A 95 -5.67 -0.07 9.45
C LEU A 95 -4.33 0.59 9.69
N ALA A 96 -3.35 0.20 8.89
CA ALA A 96 -2.04 0.86 8.83
C ALA A 96 -1.65 1.04 7.37
N PHE A 97 -0.93 2.11 7.08
CA PHE A 97 -0.37 2.36 5.75
C PHE A 97 1.15 2.25 5.84
N ALA A 98 1.73 1.40 5.02
CA ALA A 98 3.17 1.13 5.06
C ALA A 98 3.87 1.61 3.80
N ASN A 99 5.04 2.22 3.98
CA ASN A 99 5.92 2.61 2.90
C ASN A 99 7.03 1.60 2.73
N GLY A 100 7.46 1.38 1.51
CA GLY A 100 8.67 0.61 1.23
C GLY A 100 9.90 1.52 1.24
N GLY A 101 11.01 0.92 1.62
CA GLY A 101 12.35 1.37 1.35
C GLY A 101 12.73 2.81 1.66
N ASP A 102 12.80 3.60 0.64
CA ASP A 102 13.46 4.90 0.64
C ASP A 102 12.57 6.09 0.91
N GLN A 103 11.28 5.87 1.17
CA GLN A 103 10.39 6.98 1.52
C GLN A 103 10.14 7.01 3.02
N SER A 104 10.11 8.20 3.59
CA SER A 104 9.74 8.35 4.98
C SER A 104 8.31 8.89 5.07
N ASN A 105 7.61 8.55 6.16
CA ASN A 105 6.25 9.02 6.39
C ASN A 105 6.15 10.55 6.46
N GLU A 106 7.25 11.22 6.76
CA GLU A 106 7.28 12.68 6.87
C GLU A 106 7.19 13.38 5.52
N THR A 107 7.48 12.69 4.43
CA THR A 107 7.62 13.30 3.11
C THR A 107 6.55 12.91 2.11
N ILE A 108 5.62 12.03 2.47
CA ILE A 108 4.59 11.57 1.53
C ILE A 108 3.25 12.28 1.76
N PRO A 109 2.50 12.55 0.67
CA PRO A 109 1.20 13.23 0.77
C PRO A 109 0.13 12.45 1.53
N GLU A 110 0.28 11.15 1.67
CA GLU A 110 -0.68 10.29 2.34
C GLU A 110 -0.72 10.47 3.86
N VAL A 111 0.31 11.06 4.45
CA VAL A 111 0.40 11.23 5.90
C VAL A 111 -0.78 11.99 6.50
N PRO A 112 -1.16 13.18 5.99
CA PRO A 112 -2.30 13.90 6.56
C PRO A 112 -3.61 13.12 6.49
N VAL A 113 -3.82 12.39 5.39
CA VAL A 113 -5.03 11.59 5.22
C VAL A 113 -5.08 10.46 6.23
N CYS A 114 -3.96 9.77 6.42
CA CYS A 114 -3.88 8.69 7.40
C CYS A 114 -4.09 9.20 8.83
N GLU A 115 -3.52 10.34 9.18
CA GLU A 115 -3.71 10.94 10.48
C GLU A 115 -5.18 11.29 10.74
N GLU A 116 -5.84 11.88 9.75
CA GLU A 116 -7.25 12.25 9.83
C GLU A 116 -8.15 11.03 10.01
N LEU A 117 -7.85 9.94 9.32
CA LEU A 117 -8.64 8.71 9.36
C LEU A 117 -8.27 7.76 10.51
N GLY A 118 -7.26 8.10 11.29
CA GLY A 118 -6.81 7.24 12.38
C GLY A 118 -6.06 6.01 11.90
N ILE A 119 -5.45 6.07 10.73
CA ILE A 119 -4.67 4.98 10.15
C ILE A 119 -3.22 5.09 10.62
N ALA A 120 -2.67 4.02 11.19
CA ALA A 120 -1.29 4.01 11.66
C ALA A 120 -0.32 4.10 10.46
N LEU A 121 0.84 4.68 10.69
CA LEU A 121 1.87 4.84 9.66
C LEU A 121 3.07 3.95 9.99
N ILE A 122 3.51 3.17 9.02
CA ILE A 122 4.66 2.27 9.17
C ILE A 122 5.71 2.69 8.15
N ASP A 123 6.91 2.98 8.64
CA ASP A 123 8.01 3.46 7.82
C ASP A 123 9.07 2.38 7.65
N GLY A 124 9.77 2.39 6.51
CA GLY A 124 10.91 1.50 6.30
C GLY A 124 10.58 0.02 6.25
N LEU A 125 9.38 -0.34 5.77
CA LEU A 125 9.00 -1.74 5.64
C LEU A 125 9.95 -2.45 4.68
N GLY A 126 10.43 -3.60 5.08
CA GLY A 126 11.42 -4.34 4.30
C GLY A 126 12.82 -4.22 4.89
N GLU A 127 13.08 -3.14 5.61
CA GLU A 127 14.36 -2.94 6.31
C GLU A 127 14.14 -2.89 7.81
N LYS A 128 13.30 -1.97 8.25
CA LYS A 128 13.05 -1.74 9.66
C LYS A 128 11.63 -1.22 9.85
N ILE A 129 10.89 -1.87 10.72
CA ILE A 129 9.52 -1.47 11.02
C ILE A 129 9.54 -0.44 12.14
N GLN A 130 8.92 0.71 11.92
CA GLN A 130 9.01 1.87 12.81
C GLN A 130 7.81 2.04 13.74
N SER A 131 6.63 1.59 13.35
CA SER A 131 5.42 1.82 14.14
C SER A 131 5.32 0.82 15.30
N SER A 132 6.09 1.06 16.35
CA SER A 132 6.20 0.13 17.48
C SER A 132 4.88 -0.04 18.24
N SER A 133 4.12 1.04 18.44
CA SER A 133 2.86 0.94 19.17
C SER A 133 1.85 0.06 18.47
N TRP A 134 1.76 0.17 17.14
CA TRP A 134 0.86 -0.68 16.36
C TRP A 134 1.31 -2.14 16.37
N LEU A 135 2.62 -2.37 16.32
CA LEU A 135 3.19 -3.71 16.37
C LEU A 135 3.00 -4.36 17.73
N LEU A 136 3.14 -3.60 18.80
CA LEU A 136 2.99 -4.13 20.17
C LEU A 136 1.56 -4.58 20.49
N GLU A 137 0.58 -3.98 19.82
CA GLU A 137 -0.82 -4.38 19.98
C GLU A 137 -1.13 -5.70 19.29
N LYS A 138 -0.31 -6.09 18.37
CA LYS A 138 -0.47 -7.34 17.65
C LYS A 138 0.10 -8.49 18.45
#